data_665f27240a2dbafa7ad7d783afa446da
#
_entry.id   665f27240a2dbafa7ad7d783afa446da
#
_cell.length_a   1.000
_cell.length_b   1.000
_cell.length_c   1.000
_cell.angle_alpha   90.00
_cell.angle_beta   90.00
_cell.angle_gamma   90.00
#
_symmetry.space_group_name_H-M   'P 1'
#
loop_
_entity.id
_entity.type
_entity.pdbx_description
1 polymer ?
#
loop_
_entity_poly.entity_id
_entity_poly.type
_entity_poly.pdbx_seq_one_letter_code
_entity_poly.pdbx_strand_id
1 'polypeptide(L)'
;MIEVLLIVLFFILIIISGASEAVMDKLQFHWERSIFPVNPIKYQPYFWDPKISWKNKWSDHTYKKPKFLGSTTLFVFTTDAWHLFKFIRNTSIFLAMFCGMFIYDLSLLYIIIMVVSGRTLYGCSFVLFFNKILEFNDPFQYIKDRRP
;
A
#
# COMPACT_ATOMS: atom_id res chain seq x y z
N MET A 1 -0.27 29.30 -10.29
CA MET A 1 -0.21 28.07 -11.10
C MET A 1 0.52 26.95 -10.34
N ILE A 2 1.72 27.17 -9.82
CA ILE A 2 2.50 26.18 -9.06
C ILE A 2 1.75 25.68 -7.80
N GLU A 3 1.13 26.58 -7.05
CA GLU A 3 0.37 26.21 -5.83
C GLU A 3 -0.80 25.26 -6.12
N VAL A 4 -1.56 25.53 -7.19
CA VAL A 4 -2.64 24.63 -7.60
C VAL A 4 -2.11 23.24 -7.93
N LEU A 5 -0.98 23.16 -8.61
CA LEU A 5 -0.33 21.90 -8.93
C LEU A 5 0.12 21.16 -7.65
N LEU A 6 0.67 21.88 -6.67
CA LEU A 6 1.06 21.30 -5.39
C LEU A 6 -0.14 20.79 -4.58
N ILE A 7 -1.25 21.52 -4.60
CA ILE A 7 -2.51 21.08 -3.95
C ILE A 7 -3.02 19.79 -4.61
N VAL A 8 -3.08 19.75 -5.94
CA VAL A 8 -3.51 18.55 -6.68
C VAL A 8 -2.59 17.37 -6.36
N LEU A 9 -1.28 17.58 -6.40
CA LEU A 9 -0.29 16.55 -6.09
C LEU A 9 -0.43 16.05 -4.65
N PHE A 10 -0.65 16.95 -3.70
CA PHE A 10 -0.93 16.58 -2.30
C PHE A 10 -2.09 15.56 -2.21
N PHE A 11 -3.24 15.85 -2.83
CA PHE A 11 -4.39 14.97 -2.76
C PHE A 11 -4.17 13.64 -3.50
N ILE A 12 -3.47 13.65 -4.63
CA ILE A 12 -3.08 12.40 -5.34
C ILE A 12 -2.22 11.51 -4.43
N LEU A 13 -1.23 12.07 -3.77
CA LEU A 13 -0.34 11.35 -2.85
C LEU A 13 -1.11 10.76 -1.65
N ILE A 14 -2.08 11.49 -1.13
CA ILE A 14 -2.96 11.00 -0.05
C ILE A 14 -3.82 9.81 -0.52
N ILE A 15 -4.36 9.87 -1.74
CA ILE A 15 -5.11 8.75 -2.34
C ILE A 15 -4.22 7.51 -2.52
N ILE A 16 -3.02 7.68 -3.06
CA ILE A 16 -2.04 6.60 -3.21
C ILE A 16 -1.70 5.97 -1.86
N SER A 17 -1.55 6.79 -0.83
CA SER A 17 -1.26 6.31 0.52
C SER A 17 -2.41 5.44 1.08
N GLY A 18 -3.67 5.89 0.95
CA GLY A 18 -4.83 5.11 1.38
C GLY A 18 -5.02 3.80 0.61
N ALA A 19 -4.80 3.83 -0.72
CA ALA A 19 -4.82 2.63 -1.55
C ALA A 19 -3.73 1.63 -1.14
N SER A 20 -2.53 2.12 -0.84
CA SER A 20 -1.40 1.28 -0.40
C SER A 20 -1.68 0.61 0.95
N GLU A 21 -2.33 1.31 1.88
CA GLU A 21 -2.78 0.73 3.15
C GLU A 21 -3.79 -0.41 2.91
N ALA A 22 -4.76 -0.21 2.01
CA ALA A 22 -5.73 -1.24 1.66
C ALA A 22 -5.06 -2.51 1.10
N VAL A 23 -4.03 -2.35 0.26
CA VAL A 23 -3.23 -3.49 -0.23
C VAL A 23 -2.54 -4.20 0.92
N MET A 24 -1.89 -3.47 1.83
CA MET A 24 -1.19 -4.06 2.97
C MET A 24 -2.15 -4.86 3.87
N ASP A 25 -3.32 -4.32 4.18
CA ASP A 25 -4.34 -4.99 4.99
C ASP A 25 -4.88 -6.25 4.30
N LYS A 26 -5.13 -6.19 2.98
CA LYS A 26 -5.54 -7.38 2.22
C LYS A 26 -4.46 -8.45 2.23
N LEU A 27 -3.20 -8.08 2.03
CA LEU A 27 -2.08 -9.02 2.07
C LEU A 27 -1.94 -9.66 3.46
N GLN A 28 -2.09 -8.90 4.53
CA GLN A 28 -1.80 -9.36 5.89
C GLN A 28 -2.95 -10.11 6.54
N PHE A 29 -4.20 -9.64 6.36
CA PHE A 29 -5.34 -10.12 7.14
C PHE A 29 -6.46 -10.74 6.29
N HIS A 30 -6.50 -10.45 4.99
CA HIS A 30 -7.61 -10.82 4.12
C HIS A 30 -7.16 -11.47 2.81
N TRP A 31 -6.01 -12.14 2.84
CA TRP A 31 -5.40 -12.78 1.66
C TRP A 31 -6.39 -13.61 0.85
N GLU A 32 -7.10 -14.53 1.50
CA GLU A 32 -8.00 -15.49 0.86
C GLU A 32 -9.25 -14.85 0.22
N ARG A 33 -9.62 -13.65 0.67
CA ARG A 33 -10.73 -12.86 0.12
C ARG A 33 -10.31 -11.79 -0.86
N SER A 34 -9.04 -11.72 -1.17
CA SER A 34 -8.49 -10.72 -2.07
C SER A 34 -8.33 -11.26 -3.49
N ILE A 35 -8.13 -10.35 -4.44
CA ILE A 35 -7.82 -10.72 -5.82
C ILE A 35 -6.44 -11.40 -5.97
N PHE A 36 -5.59 -11.31 -4.96
CA PHE A 36 -4.19 -11.75 -5.06
C PHE A 36 -4.03 -13.26 -5.25
N PRO A 37 -4.73 -14.18 -4.55
CA PRO A 37 -4.60 -15.62 -4.77
C PRO A 37 -5.18 -16.09 -6.09
N VAL A 38 -6.08 -15.33 -6.69
CA VAL A 38 -6.88 -15.77 -7.87
C VAL A 38 -6.36 -15.17 -9.16
N ASN A 39 -5.60 -14.09 -9.07
CA ASN A 39 -5.11 -13.39 -10.25
C ASN A 39 -3.99 -14.22 -10.92
N PRO A 40 -4.21 -14.76 -12.17
CA PRO A 40 -3.23 -15.55 -12.88
C PRO A 40 -2.06 -14.73 -13.44
N ILE A 41 -1.97 -13.43 -13.10
CA ILE A 41 -0.80 -12.65 -13.44
C ILE A 41 0.37 -13.31 -12.73
N LYS A 42 0.87 -14.30 -13.41
CA LYS A 42 2.03 -15.17 -13.15
C LYS A 42 2.77 -14.75 -11.89
N TYR A 43 2.15 -15.13 -10.89
CA TYR A 43 2.36 -14.94 -9.53
C TYR A 43 3.78 -15.27 -9.22
N GLN A 44 4.47 -14.33 -8.72
CA GLN A 44 5.65 -14.62 -7.94
C GLN A 44 5.16 -14.81 -6.49
N PRO A 45 4.79 -16.05 -6.08
CA PRO A 45 4.27 -16.28 -4.74
C PRO A 45 5.27 -15.83 -3.67
N TYR A 46 6.56 -15.92 -3.98
CA TYR A 46 7.64 -15.40 -3.12
C TYR A 46 7.60 -13.89 -2.93
N PHE A 47 6.88 -13.14 -3.77
CA PHE A 47 6.75 -11.70 -3.61
C PHE A 47 5.42 -11.30 -2.95
N TRP A 48 4.32 -11.95 -3.32
CA TRP A 48 2.97 -11.55 -2.92
C TRP A 48 2.40 -12.34 -1.74
N ASP A 49 2.62 -13.65 -1.67
CA ASP A 49 2.02 -14.50 -0.63
C ASP A 49 2.65 -14.19 0.74
N PRO A 50 1.90 -13.63 1.70
CA PRO A 50 2.42 -13.24 3.00
C PRO A 50 2.98 -14.41 3.82
N LYS A 51 2.54 -15.65 3.54
CA LYS A 51 3.03 -16.85 4.24
C LYS A 51 4.47 -17.18 3.90
N ILE A 52 4.94 -16.78 2.70
CA ILE A 52 6.28 -17.14 2.21
C ILE A 52 7.13 -15.94 1.80
N SER A 53 6.52 -14.80 1.40
CA SER A 53 7.22 -13.63 0.85
C SER A 53 8.21 -13.00 1.82
N TRP A 54 7.94 -13.04 3.12
CA TRP A 54 8.85 -12.52 4.13
C TRP A 54 10.24 -13.20 4.12
N LYS A 55 10.34 -14.43 3.55
CA LYS A 55 11.59 -15.18 3.40
C LYS A 55 12.47 -14.61 2.29
N ASN A 56 11.89 -13.90 1.33
CA ASN A 56 12.57 -13.45 0.11
C ASN A 56 13.72 -12.45 0.36
N LYS A 57 13.78 -11.86 1.54
CA LYS A 57 14.89 -10.99 1.96
C LYS A 57 16.15 -11.76 2.38
N TRP A 58 16.06 -13.08 2.50
CA TRP A 58 17.16 -13.94 2.94
C TRP A 58 17.67 -14.81 1.80
N SER A 59 18.97 -15.12 1.79
CA SER A 59 19.59 -16.01 0.79
C SER A 59 19.62 -17.46 1.22
N ASP A 60 19.38 -17.74 2.49
CA ASP A 60 19.48 -19.07 3.08
C ASP A 60 18.24 -19.42 3.93
N HIS A 61 18.04 -20.71 4.17
CA HIS A 61 16.93 -21.20 4.98
C HIS A 61 17.13 -20.98 6.48
N THR A 62 18.30 -20.52 6.91
CA THR A 62 18.59 -20.21 8.31
C THR A 62 18.20 -18.78 8.69
N TYR A 63 17.84 -17.96 7.69
CA TYR A 63 17.44 -16.54 7.83
C TYR A 63 18.50 -15.68 8.53
N LYS A 64 19.78 -16.01 8.33
CA LYS A 64 20.92 -15.28 8.91
C LYS A 64 21.65 -14.45 7.88
N LYS A 65 21.64 -14.88 6.61
CA LYS A 65 22.35 -14.21 5.53
C LYS A 65 21.41 -13.40 4.66
N PRO A 66 21.55 -12.05 4.60
CA PRO A 66 20.78 -11.23 3.68
C PRO A 66 20.94 -11.66 2.22
N LYS A 67 19.90 -11.53 1.40
CA LYS A 67 19.92 -11.90 -0.02
C LYS A 67 20.86 -10.99 -0.83
N PHE A 68 20.87 -9.72 -0.47
CA PHE A 68 21.78 -8.70 -0.99
C PHE A 68 21.95 -7.59 0.05
N LEU A 69 22.91 -6.69 -0.18
CA LEU A 69 23.18 -5.58 0.74
C LEU A 69 21.93 -4.71 0.95
N GLY A 70 21.46 -4.63 2.20
CA GLY A 70 20.27 -3.85 2.57
C GLY A 70 18.93 -4.54 2.35
N SER A 71 18.87 -5.81 1.92
CA SER A 71 17.62 -6.55 1.70
C SER A 71 16.78 -6.73 2.96
N THR A 72 17.39 -6.65 4.13
CA THR A 72 16.71 -6.73 5.43
C THR A 72 16.47 -5.38 6.10
N THR A 73 16.94 -4.28 5.49
CA THR A 73 16.90 -2.93 6.04
C THR A 73 16.41 -1.92 5.01
N LEU A 74 17.31 -1.19 4.38
CA LEU A 74 16.99 -0.06 3.48
C LEU A 74 16.22 -0.48 2.23
N PHE A 75 16.55 -1.63 1.64
CA PHE A 75 15.94 -2.12 0.41
C PHE A 75 14.96 -3.27 0.63
N VAL A 76 14.47 -3.45 1.84
CA VAL A 76 13.48 -4.49 2.16
C VAL A 76 12.20 -4.37 1.32
N PHE A 77 11.85 -3.15 0.89
CA PHE A 77 10.69 -2.89 0.04
C PHE A 77 10.75 -3.55 -1.35
N THR A 78 11.93 -3.98 -1.78
CA THR A 78 12.08 -4.73 -3.05
C THR A 78 11.90 -6.23 -2.88
N THR A 79 11.77 -6.73 -1.66
CA THR A 79 11.75 -8.17 -1.37
C THR A 79 10.37 -8.78 -1.32
N ASP A 80 9.36 -8.02 -0.94
CA ASP A 80 7.97 -8.48 -0.88
C ASP A 80 6.96 -7.34 -1.02
N ALA A 81 5.75 -7.69 -1.41
CA ALA A 81 4.69 -6.73 -1.72
C ALA A 81 4.28 -5.90 -0.49
N TRP A 82 4.21 -6.51 0.70
CA TRP A 82 3.82 -5.78 1.90
C TRP A 82 4.79 -4.62 2.22
N HIS A 83 6.09 -4.92 2.17
CA HIS A 83 7.12 -3.88 2.39
C HIS A 83 7.14 -2.84 1.27
N LEU A 84 6.87 -3.23 0.01
CA LEU A 84 6.76 -2.31 -1.10
C LEU A 84 5.61 -1.31 -0.87
N PHE A 85 4.42 -1.80 -0.54
CA PHE A 85 3.28 -0.90 -0.32
C PHE A 85 3.43 -0.07 0.96
N LYS A 86 4.10 -0.58 1.99
CA LYS A 86 4.50 0.21 3.16
C LYS A 86 5.44 1.35 2.77
N PHE A 87 6.42 1.08 1.91
CA PHE A 87 7.32 2.11 1.40
C PHE A 87 6.57 3.16 0.58
N ILE A 88 5.70 2.74 -0.36
CA ILE A 88 4.88 3.64 -1.18
C ILE A 88 4.00 4.51 -0.28
N ARG A 89 3.28 3.92 0.69
CA ARG A 89 2.43 4.65 1.64
C ARG A 89 3.20 5.74 2.37
N ASN A 90 4.30 5.36 2.99
CA ASN A 90 5.07 6.30 3.80
C ASN A 90 5.70 7.41 2.93
N THR A 91 6.29 7.05 1.79
CA THR A 91 6.86 8.02 0.86
C THR A 91 5.80 9.00 0.35
N SER A 92 4.60 8.52 0.02
CA SER A 92 3.49 9.36 -0.42
C SER A 92 3.06 10.35 0.67
N ILE A 93 2.99 9.93 1.94
CA ILE A 93 2.68 10.83 3.06
C ILE A 93 3.77 11.89 3.20
N PHE A 94 5.05 11.52 3.20
CA PHE A 94 6.15 12.48 3.31
C PHE A 94 6.18 13.47 2.15
N LEU A 95 5.95 13.01 0.91
CA LEU A 95 5.85 13.89 -0.25
C LEU A 95 4.63 14.81 -0.19
N ALA A 96 3.49 14.33 0.31
CA ALA A 96 2.31 15.17 0.52
C ALA A 96 2.60 16.27 1.56
N MET A 97 3.23 15.94 2.68
CA MET A 97 3.67 16.92 3.67
C MET A 97 4.64 17.94 3.05
N PHE A 98 5.60 17.47 2.24
CA PHE A 98 6.52 18.34 1.52
C PHE A 98 5.80 19.30 0.57
N CYS A 99 4.81 18.83 -0.21
CA CYS A 99 4.00 19.70 -1.05
C CYS A 99 3.31 20.80 -0.22
N GLY A 100 2.76 20.44 0.95
CA GLY A 100 2.12 21.41 1.85
C GLY A 100 3.06 22.50 2.34
N MET A 101 4.35 22.19 2.56
CA MET A 101 5.35 23.17 3.03
C MET A 101 5.68 24.23 1.97
N PHE A 102 5.45 23.97 0.68
CA PHE A 102 5.75 24.90 -0.42
C PHE A 102 4.54 25.75 -0.84
N ILE A 103 3.40 25.59 -0.19
CA ILE A 103 2.24 26.44 -0.41
C ILE A 103 2.35 27.62 0.56
N TYR A 104 2.87 28.73 0.07
CA TYR A 104 3.05 29.95 0.86
C TYR A 104 1.69 30.62 1.14
N ASP A 105 1.63 31.33 2.26
CA ASP A 105 0.47 32.20 2.67
C ASP A 105 -0.87 31.46 2.90
N LEU A 106 -0.83 30.17 3.21
CA LEU A 106 -2.06 29.49 3.66
C LEU A 106 -2.52 30.00 5.01
N SER A 107 -3.73 30.55 5.08
CA SER A 107 -4.36 30.84 6.36
C SER A 107 -4.58 29.52 7.16
N LEU A 108 -4.64 29.63 8.49
CA LEU A 108 -4.94 28.48 9.36
C LEU A 108 -6.20 27.72 8.92
N LEU A 109 -7.22 28.43 8.43
CA LEU A 109 -8.45 27.83 7.93
C LEU A 109 -8.19 26.89 6.74
N TYR A 110 -7.38 27.33 5.76
CA TYR A 110 -7.03 26.49 4.61
C TYR A 110 -6.22 25.25 5.02
N ILE A 111 -5.30 25.38 5.98
CA ILE A 111 -4.55 24.26 6.52
C ILE A 111 -5.51 23.23 7.15
N ILE A 112 -6.45 23.67 7.98
CA ILE A 112 -7.46 22.80 8.59
C ILE A 112 -8.29 22.08 7.51
N ILE A 113 -8.77 22.81 6.49
CA ILE A 113 -9.53 22.23 5.37
C ILE A 113 -8.69 21.16 4.65
N MET A 114 -7.42 21.42 4.35
CA MET A 114 -6.53 20.47 3.70
C MET A 114 -6.33 19.21 4.54
N VAL A 115 -6.12 19.35 5.84
CA VAL A 115 -5.92 18.20 6.75
C VAL A 115 -7.19 17.37 6.84
N VAL A 116 -8.36 18.00 7.03
CA VAL A 116 -9.64 17.29 7.15
C VAL A 116 -10.01 16.60 5.84
N SER A 117 -9.90 17.30 4.71
CA SER A 117 -10.18 16.71 3.39
C SER A 117 -9.17 15.63 3.01
N GLY A 118 -7.89 15.82 3.31
CA GLY A 118 -6.87 14.81 3.11
C GLY A 118 -7.14 13.55 3.93
N ARG A 119 -7.48 13.68 5.21
CA ARG A 119 -7.85 12.52 6.05
C ARG A 119 -9.09 11.79 5.53
N THR A 120 -10.09 12.54 5.06
CA THR A 120 -11.30 11.98 4.45
C THR A 120 -10.97 11.21 3.17
N LEU A 121 -10.20 11.80 2.26
CA LEU A 121 -9.79 11.17 1.01
C LEU A 121 -8.94 9.92 1.23
N TYR A 122 -8.05 9.94 2.21
CA TYR A 122 -7.31 8.74 2.62
C TYR A 122 -8.26 7.60 3.00
N GLY A 123 -9.24 7.88 3.87
CA GLY A 123 -10.23 6.89 4.29
C GLY A 123 -11.12 6.40 3.15
N CYS A 124 -11.59 7.30 2.28
CA CYS A 124 -12.39 6.94 1.11
C CYS A 124 -11.59 6.07 0.13
N SER A 125 -10.33 6.42 -0.12
CA SER A 125 -9.42 5.64 -0.97
C SER A 125 -9.20 4.25 -0.38
N PHE A 126 -8.89 4.15 0.91
CA PHE A 126 -8.77 2.87 1.60
C PHE A 126 -10.02 2.01 1.43
N VAL A 127 -11.20 2.54 1.76
CA VAL A 127 -12.47 1.81 1.68
C VAL A 127 -12.79 1.35 0.26
N LEU A 128 -12.55 2.23 -0.75
CA LEU A 128 -12.76 1.90 -2.15
C LEU A 128 -11.87 0.75 -2.60
N PHE A 129 -10.58 0.85 -2.35
CA PHE A 129 -9.63 -0.20 -2.73
C PHE A 129 -9.89 -1.49 -1.96
N PHE A 130 -10.08 -1.40 -0.65
CA PHE A 130 -10.28 -2.57 0.20
C PHE A 130 -11.55 -3.35 -0.15
N ASN A 131 -12.71 -2.67 -0.32
CA ASN A 131 -14.01 -3.33 -0.46
C ASN A 131 -14.45 -3.55 -1.92
N LYS A 132 -13.85 -2.83 -2.88
CA LYS A 132 -14.33 -2.88 -4.29
C LYS A 132 -13.28 -3.35 -5.27
N ILE A 133 -12.05 -2.85 -5.15
CA ILE A 133 -11.00 -3.14 -6.15
C ILE A 133 -10.24 -4.42 -5.79
N LEU A 134 -9.91 -4.60 -4.51
CA LEU A 134 -9.08 -5.69 -4.03
C LEU A 134 -9.89 -6.86 -3.46
N GLU A 135 -11.22 -6.73 -3.36
CA GLU A 135 -12.10 -7.81 -2.94
C GLU A 135 -12.35 -8.76 -4.08
N PHE A 136 -12.27 -10.05 -3.81
CA PHE A 136 -12.65 -11.06 -4.78
C PHE A 136 -14.16 -11.30 -4.68
N ASN A 137 -14.89 -11.00 -5.76
CA ASN A 137 -16.36 -10.99 -5.78
C ASN A 137 -16.97 -12.31 -6.31
N ASP A 138 -16.25 -13.43 -6.32
CA ASP A 138 -16.85 -14.71 -6.67
C ASP A 138 -17.32 -15.47 -5.41
N PRO A 139 -18.63 -15.42 -5.09
CA PRO A 139 -19.17 -16.09 -3.92
C PRO A 139 -19.08 -17.62 -4.00
N PHE A 140 -18.89 -18.21 -5.19
CA PHE A 140 -18.85 -19.66 -5.38
C PHE A 140 -17.45 -20.24 -5.16
N GLN A 141 -16.39 -19.50 -5.39
CA GLN A 141 -15.03 -19.99 -5.19
C GLN A 141 -14.67 -20.09 -3.71
N TYR A 142 -15.17 -19.16 -2.88
CA TYR A 142 -15.01 -19.21 -1.44
C TYR A 142 -15.57 -20.50 -0.79
N ILE A 143 -16.62 -21.07 -1.38
CA ILE A 143 -17.24 -22.32 -0.92
C ILE A 143 -16.46 -23.56 -1.40
N LYS A 144 -15.81 -23.45 -2.56
CA LYS A 144 -15.07 -24.57 -3.19
C LYS A 144 -13.76 -24.91 -2.46
N ASP A 145 -13.08 -23.88 -1.96
CA ASP A 145 -11.79 -24.02 -1.30
C ASP A 145 -11.90 -24.45 0.18
N ARG A 146 -13.12 -24.52 0.73
CA ARG A 146 -13.40 -24.98 2.11
C ARG A 146 -13.92 -26.43 2.20
N ARG A 147 -13.96 -27.16 1.12
CA ARG A 147 -14.27 -28.61 1.23
C ARG A 147 -12.99 -29.36 1.57
N PRO A 148 -13.00 -30.12 2.69
CA PRO A 148 -11.87 -30.93 3.11
C PRO A 148 -11.60 -32.05 2.11
#